data_355f5f990446610a38de6b11121645b3
#
_entry.id   355f5f990446610a38de6b11121645b3
#
_cell.length_a   1.000
_cell.length_b   1.000
_cell.length_c   1.000
_cell.angle_alpha   90.00
_cell.angle_beta   90.00
_cell.angle_gamma   90.00
#
_symmetry.space_group_name_H-M   'P 1'
#
loop_
_entity.id
_entity.type
_entity.pdbx_description
1 polymer ?
#
loop_
_entity_poly.entity_id
_entity_poly.type
_entity_poly.pdbx_seq_one_letter_code
_entity_poly.pdbx_strand_id
1 'polypeptide(L)'
;MNDEDIIDLFFDRKESAIFETDNKYGNHLSKLAMRILNCHEDAEECKNDTYFETWNTVPPTRPTNFLAYLMRICRCDAFDRIEWQKAKKRHSCIVELTSEMSETIPDTKLKSGIEEWELGQVLSVFLESLSAPRRILFMKRYWLGLSIRELSNQYGIPESNIKTQLYRTRESLKKYLKKEGVYYE
;
A
#
# COMPACT_ATOMS: atom_id res chain seq x y z
N MET A 1 19.65 -13.24 1.77
CA MET A 1 20.13 -12.15 2.65
C MET A 1 19.00 -11.64 3.52
N ASN A 2 19.22 -11.15 4.76
CA ASN A 2 18.15 -10.55 5.57
C ASN A 2 17.88 -9.11 5.12
N ASP A 3 16.79 -8.48 5.63
CA ASP A 3 16.40 -7.13 5.19
C ASP A 3 17.40 -6.06 5.66
N GLU A 4 17.95 -6.22 6.85
CA GLU A 4 18.91 -5.26 7.40
C GLU A 4 20.19 -5.22 6.57
N ASP A 5 20.71 -6.39 6.16
CA ASP A 5 21.88 -6.49 5.30
C ASP A 5 21.64 -5.82 3.94
N ILE A 6 20.44 -5.99 3.35
CA ILE A 6 20.07 -5.36 2.08
C ILE A 6 20.01 -3.84 2.26
N ILE A 7 19.38 -3.36 3.33
CA ILE A 7 19.30 -1.93 3.63
C ILE A 7 20.70 -1.33 3.82
N ASP A 8 21.61 -2.04 4.50
CA ASP A 8 23.00 -1.60 4.68
C ASP A 8 23.74 -1.46 3.35
N LEU A 9 23.49 -2.35 2.36
CA LEU A 9 24.02 -2.18 1.01
C LEU A 9 23.54 -0.89 0.32
N PHE A 10 22.27 -0.48 0.53
CA PHE A 10 21.78 0.82 0.05
C PHE A 10 22.48 1.99 0.75
N PHE A 11 22.74 1.89 2.06
CA PHE A 11 23.49 2.90 2.80
C PHE A 11 24.94 3.01 2.31
N ASP A 12 25.56 1.89 1.98
CA ASP A 12 26.90 1.81 1.40
C ASP A 12 26.94 2.20 -0.10
N ARG A 13 25.80 2.51 -0.72
CA ARG A 13 25.68 2.81 -2.16
C ARG A 13 26.26 1.71 -3.06
N LYS A 14 26.08 0.45 -2.69
CA LYS A 14 26.49 -0.71 -3.49
C LYS A 14 25.38 -1.13 -4.44
N GLU A 15 25.68 -1.23 -5.73
CA GLU A 15 24.71 -1.65 -6.77
C GLU A 15 24.12 -3.05 -6.49
N SER A 16 24.85 -3.91 -5.77
CA SER A 16 24.37 -5.21 -5.32
C SER A 16 23.08 -5.12 -4.46
N ALA A 17 22.79 -3.96 -3.85
CA ALA A 17 21.54 -3.74 -3.10
C ALA A 17 20.30 -3.96 -3.98
N ILE A 18 20.33 -3.46 -5.22
CA ILE A 18 19.22 -3.63 -6.18
C ILE A 18 19.09 -5.10 -6.56
N PHE A 19 20.19 -5.77 -6.87
CA PHE A 19 20.22 -7.19 -7.23
C PHE A 19 19.65 -8.08 -6.11
N GLU A 20 20.09 -7.86 -4.87
CA GLU A 20 19.59 -8.62 -3.72
C GLU A 20 18.12 -8.34 -3.42
N THR A 21 17.67 -7.10 -3.65
CA THR A 21 16.26 -6.72 -3.52
C THR A 21 15.40 -7.43 -4.57
N ASP A 22 15.85 -7.45 -5.83
CA ASP A 22 15.14 -8.14 -6.92
C ASP A 22 15.06 -9.65 -6.67
N ASN A 23 16.19 -10.28 -6.29
CA ASN A 23 16.21 -11.71 -5.95
C ASN A 23 15.21 -12.07 -4.84
N LYS A 24 15.07 -11.23 -3.82
CA LYS A 24 14.22 -11.50 -2.67
C LYS A 24 12.77 -11.10 -2.89
N TYR A 25 12.51 -9.96 -3.51
CA TYR A 25 11.21 -9.31 -3.56
C TYR A 25 10.68 -9.03 -4.96
N GLY A 26 11.48 -9.23 -6.01
CA GLY A 26 11.10 -8.93 -7.39
C GLY A 26 9.79 -9.59 -7.81
N ASN A 27 9.60 -10.87 -7.48
CA ASN A 27 8.33 -11.58 -7.75
C ASN A 27 7.10 -10.96 -7.07
N HIS A 28 7.26 -10.43 -5.84
CA HIS A 28 6.17 -9.77 -5.13
C HIS A 28 5.81 -8.44 -5.79
N LEU A 29 6.83 -7.66 -6.18
CA LEU A 29 6.66 -6.38 -6.85
C LEU A 29 6.06 -6.55 -8.24
N SER A 30 6.56 -7.49 -9.05
CA SER A 30 6.00 -7.77 -10.39
C SER A 30 4.54 -8.23 -10.31
N LYS A 31 4.20 -9.13 -9.37
CA LYS A 31 2.80 -9.55 -9.16
C LYS A 31 1.91 -8.38 -8.75
N LEU A 32 2.38 -7.52 -7.83
CA LEU A 32 1.64 -6.35 -7.39
C LEU A 32 1.42 -5.37 -8.54
N ALA A 33 2.48 -5.00 -9.25
CA ALA A 33 2.41 -4.08 -10.37
C ALA A 33 1.51 -4.63 -11.49
N MET A 34 1.64 -5.93 -11.81
CA MET A 34 0.82 -6.59 -12.83
C MET A 34 -0.67 -6.60 -12.49
N ARG A 35 -1.04 -6.84 -11.23
CA ARG A 35 -2.44 -6.77 -10.77
C ARG A 35 -3.04 -5.37 -10.92
N ILE A 36 -2.24 -4.32 -10.68
CA ILE A 36 -2.71 -2.94 -10.74
C ILE A 36 -2.74 -2.42 -12.17
N LEU A 37 -1.69 -2.69 -12.96
CA LEU A 37 -1.49 -2.12 -14.30
C LEU A 37 -2.09 -2.98 -15.41
N ASN A 38 -2.20 -4.30 -15.16
CA ASN A 38 -2.68 -5.30 -16.14
C ASN A 38 -1.94 -5.25 -17.50
N CYS A 39 -0.66 -4.85 -17.46
CA CYS A 39 0.25 -4.75 -18.60
C CYS A 39 1.64 -5.16 -18.13
N HIS A 40 2.25 -6.13 -18.82
CA HIS A 40 3.54 -6.69 -18.39
C HIS A 40 4.67 -5.66 -18.51
N GLU A 41 4.71 -4.92 -19.59
CA GLU A 41 5.72 -3.88 -19.86
C GLU A 41 5.65 -2.79 -18.79
N ASP A 42 4.44 -2.27 -18.52
CA ASP A 42 4.22 -1.25 -17.48
C ASP A 42 4.56 -1.78 -16.08
N ALA A 43 4.30 -3.07 -15.81
CA ALA A 43 4.61 -3.68 -14.51
C ALA A 43 6.11 -3.83 -14.29
N GLU A 44 6.87 -4.25 -15.31
CA GLU A 44 8.33 -4.33 -15.22
C GLU A 44 8.97 -2.94 -15.08
N GLU A 45 8.46 -1.95 -15.80
CA GLU A 45 8.91 -0.57 -15.66
C GLU A 45 8.61 -0.01 -14.26
N CYS A 46 7.40 -0.23 -13.74
CA CYS A 46 7.02 0.15 -12.37
C CYS A 46 7.91 -0.51 -11.31
N LYS A 47 8.27 -1.80 -11.49
CA LYS A 47 9.22 -2.49 -10.61
C LYS A 47 10.60 -1.81 -10.64
N ASN A 48 11.10 -1.45 -11.81
CA ASN A 48 12.39 -0.77 -11.95
C ASN A 48 12.35 0.63 -11.32
N ASP A 49 11.26 1.38 -11.49
CA ASP A 49 11.06 2.68 -10.85
C ASP A 49 11.01 2.55 -9.33
N THR A 50 10.42 1.47 -8.80
CA THR A 50 10.44 1.15 -7.37
C THR A 50 11.87 1.00 -6.84
N TYR A 51 12.76 0.34 -7.58
CA TYR A 51 14.17 0.21 -7.19
C TYR A 51 14.89 1.55 -7.24
N PHE A 52 14.64 2.33 -8.29
CA PHE A 52 15.24 3.65 -8.44
C PHE A 52 14.80 4.60 -7.32
N GLU A 53 13.51 4.64 -6.99
CA GLU A 53 12.99 5.45 -5.88
C GLU A 53 13.54 4.97 -4.54
N THR A 54 13.64 3.66 -4.33
CA THR A 54 14.28 3.09 -3.13
C THR A 54 15.75 3.52 -3.04
N TRP A 55 16.49 3.48 -4.13
CA TRP A 55 17.87 3.94 -4.18
C TRP A 55 18.01 5.42 -3.80
N ASN A 56 17.07 6.26 -4.22
CA ASN A 56 17.09 7.69 -3.94
C ASN A 56 16.67 8.04 -2.50
N THR A 57 15.84 7.19 -1.88
CA THR A 57 15.25 7.47 -0.56
C THR A 57 15.93 6.72 0.59
N VAL A 58 16.72 5.70 0.30
CA VAL A 58 17.56 4.96 1.25
C VAL A 58 19.02 5.17 0.87
N PRO A 59 19.85 5.87 1.66
CA PRO A 59 19.52 6.72 2.81
C PRO A 59 18.85 8.04 2.42
N PRO A 60 18.33 8.84 3.37
CA PRO A 60 18.45 8.72 4.82
C PRO A 60 17.39 7.83 5.48
N THR A 61 16.33 7.45 4.75
CA THR A 61 15.25 6.61 5.30
C THR A 61 15.76 5.21 5.61
N ARG A 62 15.50 4.70 6.85
CA ARG A 62 15.76 3.30 7.21
C ARG A 62 14.43 2.62 7.55
N PRO A 63 13.85 1.89 6.60
CA PRO A 63 12.55 1.25 6.81
C PRO A 63 12.65 0.10 7.82
N THR A 64 11.69 0.00 8.74
CA THR A 64 11.58 -1.09 9.72
C THR A 64 11.02 -2.37 9.10
N ASN A 65 10.20 -2.25 8.04
CA ASN A 65 9.71 -3.36 7.23
C ASN A 65 10.02 -3.04 5.77
N PHE A 66 11.04 -3.69 5.24
CA PHE A 66 11.57 -3.38 3.91
C PHE A 66 10.60 -3.78 2.81
N LEU A 67 9.95 -4.95 2.91
CA LEU A 67 8.94 -5.38 1.93
C LEU A 67 7.77 -4.41 1.87
N ALA A 68 7.21 -4.04 3.03
CA ALA A 68 6.10 -3.09 3.09
C ALA A 68 6.48 -1.72 2.50
N TYR A 69 7.72 -1.29 2.69
CA TYR A 69 8.26 -0.06 2.10
C TYR A 69 8.32 -0.13 0.58
N LEU A 70 8.89 -1.20 0.02
CA LEU A 70 8.96 -1.43 -1.42
C LEU A 70 7.57 -1.51 -2.06
N MET A 71 6.66 -2.27 -1.45
CA MET A 71 5.28 -2.42 -1.95
C MET A 71 4.50 -1.11 -1.88
N ARG A 72 4.78 -0.24 -0.90
CA ARG A 72 4.21 1.11 -0.86
C ARG A 72 4.66 1.94 -2.07
N ILE A 73 5.98 1.97 -2.35
CA ILE A 73 6.53 2.72 -3.50
C ILE A 73 5.92 2.18 -4.79
N CYS A 74 5.99 0.88 -5.02
CA CYS A 74 5.44 0.23 -6.21
C CYS A 74 3.95 0.55 -6.42
N ARG A 75 3.14 0.55 -5.36
CA ARG A 75 1.72 0.94 -5.46
C ARG A 75 1.54 2.39 -5.85
N CYS A 76 2.30 3.31 -5.23
CA CYS A 76 2.22 4.72 -5.59
C CYS A 76 2.52 4.92 -7.08
N ASP A 77 3.63 4.36 -7.56
CA ASP A 77 4.03 4.45 -8.97
C ASP A 77 2.98 3.85 -9.92
N ALA A 78 2.47 2.66 -9.58
CA ALA A 78 1.44 2.01 -10.38
C ALA A 78 0.14 2.84 -10.45
N PHE A 79 -0.29 3.44 -9.34
CA PHE A 79 -1.49 4.29 -9.33
C PHE A 79 -1.28 5.62 -10.02
N ASP A 80 -0.10 6.24 -9.90
CA ASP A 80 0.23 7.48 -10.61
C ASP A 80 0.21 7.23 -12.12
N ARG A 81 0.73 6.09 -12.60
CA ARG A 81 0.64 5.65 -14.00
C ARG A 81 -0.82 5.46 -14.46
N ILE A 82 -1.66 4.82 -13.63
CA ILE A 82 -3.10 4.70 -13.92
C ILE A 82 -3.79 6.07 -13.93
N GLU A 83 -3.51 6.95 -12.99
CA GLU A 83 -4.11 8.30 -12.98
C GLU A 83 -3.70 9.08 -14.21
N TRP A 84 -2.44 8.98 -14.65
CA TRP A 84 -1.98 9.56 -15.90
C TRP A 84 -2.67 8.95 -17.13
N GLN A 85 -2.87 7.62 -17.16
CA GLN A 85 -3.63 6.94 -18.23
C GLN A 85 -5.13 7.21 -18.14
N LYS A 86 -5.69 7.35 -16.92
CA LYS A 86 -7.12 7.64 -16.63
C LYS A 86 -7.51 9.10 -16.77
N ALA A 87 -6.57 10.03 -16.91
CA ALA A 87 -6.89 11.30 -17.55
C ALA A 87 -7.54 11.07 -18.93
N LYS A 88 -7.42 9.84 -19.46
CA LYS A 88 -8.11 9.34 -20.66
C LYS A 88 -9.34 8.42 -20.41
N LYS A 89 -9.51 7.70 -19.29
CA LYS A 89 -10.70 6.80 -19.05
C LYS A 89 -10.94 6.53 -17.55
N ARG A 90 -12.15 6.81 -17.04
CA ARG A 90 -12.59 6.52 -15.64
C ARG A 90 -13.29 5.17 -15.53
N HIS A 91 -13.04 4.45 -14.44
CA HIS A 91 -13.73 3.30 -13.78
C HIS A 91 -13.14 1.91 -13.95
N SER A 92 -12.63 1.32 -12.83
CA SER A 92 -12.82 -0.08 -12.37
C SER A 92 -11.81 -0.58 -11.31
N CYS A 93 -11.16 0.28 -10.52
CA CYS A 93 -9.98 -0.08 -9.69
C CYS A 93 -10.25 -0.47 -8.23
N ILE A 94 -11.51 -0.67 -7.79
CA ILE A 94 -11.85 -0.84 -6.35
C ILE A 94 -11.86 -2.30 -5.89
N VAL A 95 -12.22 -3.24 -6.76
CA VAL A 95 -12.41 -4.66 -6.41
C VAL A 95 -11.07 -5.40 -6.22
N GLU A 96 -10.03 -5.01 -6.95
CA GLU A 96 -8.70 -5.67 -6.87
C GLU A 96 -7.88 -5.26 -5.66
N LEU A 97 -8.13 -4.05 -5.13
CA LEU A 97 -7.39 -3.48 -3.98
C LEU A 97 -7.60 -4.24 -2.67
N THR A 98 -8.74 -4.88 -2.51
CA THR A 98 -9.11 -5.55 -1.26
C THR A 98 -8.48 -6.91 -1.07
N SER A 99 -8.23 -7.67 -2.15
CA SER A 99 -7.54 -8.95 -2.07
C SER A 99 -6.06 -8.80 -1.72
N GLU A 100 -5.45 -7.67 -2.08
CA GLU A 100 -4.04 -7.38 -1.78
C GLU A 100 -3.81 -6.84 -0.37
N MET A 101 -4.84 -6.23 0.25
CA MET A 101 -4.75 -5.80 1.65
C MET A 101 -4.52 -6.99 2.59
N SER A 102 -5.09 -8.16 2.27
CA SER A 102 -4.89 -9.37 3.05
C SER A 102 -3.48 -9.95 2.92
N GLU A 103 -2.82 -9.76 1.76
CA GLU A 103 -1.47 -10.28 1.53
C GLU A 103 -0.34 -9.38 2.08
N THR A 104 -0.64 -8.09 2.34
CA THR A 104 0.37 -7.10 2.77
C THR A 104 0.34 -6.75 4.25
N ILE A 105 -0.62 -7.26 5.01
CA ILE A 105 -0.61 -7.10 6.47
C ILE A 105 0.48 -8.03 7.00
N PRO A 106 1.57 -7.50 7.59
CA PRO A 106 2.58 -8.37 8.17
C PRO A 106 1.93 -9.21 9.27
N ASP A 107 2.42 -10.44 9.46
CA ASP A 107 2.08 -11.41 10.50
C ASP A 107 2.02 -10.79 11.93
N THR A 108 1.14 -9.87 12.18
CA THR A 108 0.61 -9.67 13.50
C THR A 108 -0.35 -10.83 13.69
N LYS A 109 0.09 -11.86 14.43
CA LYS A 109 -0.66 -13.04 14.78
C LYS A 109 -2.12 -12.68 15.03
N LEU A 110 -2.95 -12.82 14.00
CA LEU A 110 -4.40 -12.78 14.14
C LEU A 110 -4.77 -13.94 15.06
N LYS A 111 -5.06 -13.64 16.31
CA LYS A 111 -5.57 -14.60 17.29
C LYS A 111 -7.03 -14.97 17.03
N SER A 112 -7.60 -14.58 15.91
CA SER A 112 -8.94 -14.97 15.48
C SER A 112 -8.82 -16.04 14.40
N GLY A 113 -9.58 -17.13 14.52
CA GLY A 113 -9.65 -18.22 13.54
C GLY A 113 -10.32 -17.82 12.21
N ILE A 114 -10.20 -16.57 11.81
CA ILE A 114 -10.66 -16.03 10.53
C ILE A 114 -9.50 -16.11 9.56
N GLU A 115 -9.72 -16.81 8.45
CA GLU A 115 -8.74 -16.90 7.37
C GLU A 115 -8.51 -15.53 6.72
N GLU A 116 -7.30 -15.28 6.18
CA GLU A 116 -6.90 -13.98 5.60
C GLU A 116 -7.85 -13.50 4.50
N TRP A 117 -8.41 -14.42 3.70
CA TRP A 117 -9.37 -14.09 2.65
C TRP A 117 -10.72 -13.61 3.21
N GLU A 118 -11.17 -14.15 4.36
CA GLU A 118 -12.40 -13.70 5.05
C GLU A 118 -12.25 -12.27 5.57
N LEU A 119 -11.08 -11.96 6.15
CA LEU A 119 -10.76 -10.59 6.56
C LEU A 119 -10.77 -9.63 5.37
N GLY A 120 -10.23 -10.03 4.22
CA GLY A 120 -10.26 -9.26 2.98
C GLY A 120 -11.69 -8.93 2.54
N GLN A 121 -12.60 -9.92 2.59
CA GLN A 121 -14.00 -9.71 2.25
C GLN A 121 -14.72 -8.78 3.24
N VAL A 122 -14.51 -8.96 4.53
CA VAL A 122 -15.08 -8.10 5.58
C VAL A 122 -14.64 -6.65 5.40
N LEU A 123 -13.36 -6.43 5.12
CA LEU A 123 -12.81 -5.09 4.83
C LEU A 123 -13.40 -4.49 3.55
N SER A 124 -13.61 -5.31 2.51
CA SER A 124 -14.20 -4.87 1.24
C SER A 124 -15.62 -4.33 1.45
N VAL A 125 -16.47 -5.12 2.12
CA VAL A 125 -17.85 -4.73 2.43
C VAL A 125 -17.88 -3.46 3.28
N PHE A 126 -16.98 -3.34 4.27
CA PHE A 126 -16.86 -2.11 5.05
C PHE A 126 -16.51 -0.90 4.18
N LEU A 127 -15.49 -1.03 3.32
CA LEU A 127 -15.05 0.06 2.43
C LEU A 127 -16.14 0.46 1.45
N GLU A 128 -16.92 -0.49 0.94
CA GLU A 128 -18.08 -0.21 0.06
C GLU A 128 -19.17 0.55 0.78
N SER A 129 -19.37 0.30 2.08
CA SER A 129 -20.35 1.02 2.92
C SER A 129 -19.99 2.49 3.17
N LEU A 130 -18.74 2.88 2.97
CA LEU A 130 -18.29 4.25 3.13
C LEU A 130 -18.71 5.12 1.93
N SER A 131 -18.99 6.41 2.20
CA SER A 131 -19.12 7.38 1.11
C SER A 131 -17.81 7.46 0.30
N ALA A 132 -17.92 7.66 -1.02
CA ALA A 132 -16.77 7.70 -1.92
C ALA A 132 -15.60 8.60 -1.43
N PRO A 133 -15.85 9.85 -0.94
CA PRO A 133 -14.76 10.69 -0.43
C PRO A 133 -14.04 10.09 0.79
N ARG A 134 -14.77 9.48 1.72
CA ARG A 134 -14.18 8.85 2.92
C ARG A 134 -13.39 7.60 2.56
N ARG A 135 -13.93 6.78 1.66
CA ARG A 135 -13.25 5.58 1.16
C ARG A 135 -11.93 5.94 0.49
N ILE A 136 -11.94 6.89 -0.45
CA ILE A 136 -10.75 7.35 -1.16
C ILE A 136 -9.71 7.90 -0.18
N LEU A 137 -10.12 8.75 0.77
CA LEU A 137 -9.22 9.30 1.77
C LEU A 137 -8.59 8.22 2.64
N PHE A 138 -9.39 7.23 3.07
CA PHE A 138 -8.92 6.09 3.85
C PHE A 138 -7.92 5.25 3.06
N MET A 139 -8.25 4.90 1.81
CA MET A 139 -7.39 4.12 0.93
C MET A 139 -6.05 4.84 0.66
N LYS A 140 -6.09 6.12 0.33
CA LYS A 140 -4.87 6.92 0.08
C LYS A 140 -3.97 6.98 1.32
N ARG A 141 -4.54 7.04 2.52
CA ARG A 141 -3.78 7.05 3.77
C ARG A 141 -3.16 5.70 4.11
N TYR A 142 -3.97 4.63 4.09
CA TYR A 142 -3.57 3.34 4.64
C TYR A 142 -3.06 2.37 3.59
N TRP A 143 -3.51 2.50 2.36
CA TRP A 143 -3.09 1.66 1.25
C TRP A 143 -1.91 2.26 0.47
N LEU A 144 -2.01 3.53 0.07
CA LEU A 144 -0.93 4.23 -0.62
C LEU A 144 0.10 4.85 0.34
N GLY A 145 -0.19 4.91 1.63
CA GLY A 145 0.72 5.41 2.65
C GLY A 145 0.97 6.92 2.60
N LEU A 146 0.08 7.70 1.93
CA LEU A 146 0.22 9.15 1.85
C LEU A 146 0.17 9.78 3.24
N SER A 147 1.03 10.77 3.48
CA SER A 147 1.03 11.54 4.72
C SER A 147 -0.22 12.43 4.81
N ILE A 148 -0.56 12.86 6.03
CA ILE A 148 -1.68 13.79 6.24
C ILE A 148 -1.44 15.12 5.50
N ARG A 149 -0.17 15.56 5.43
CA ARG A 149 0.22 16.77 4.73
C ARG A 149 0.02 16.64 3.20
N GLU A 150 0.42 15.51 2.61
CA GLU A 150 0.19 15.24 1.19
C GLU A 150 -1.31 15.22 0.87
N LEU A 151 -2.11 14.53 1.70
CA LEU A 151 -3.56 14.51 1.56
C LEU A 151 -4.16 15.91 1.70
N SER A 152 -3.68 16.73 2.65
CA SER A 152 -4.12 18.12 2.84
C SER A 152 -3.86 18.95 1.58
N ASN A 153 -2.66 18.85 1.03
CA ASN A 153 -2.27 19.57 -0.19
C ASN A 153 -3.09 19.11 -1.40
N GLN A 154 -3.29 17.79 -1.55
CA GLN A 154 -3.99 17.22 -2.70
C GLN A 154 -5.48 17.58 -2.74
N TYR A 155 -6.13 17.64 -1.57
CA TYR A 155 -7.58 17.89 -1.49
C TYR A 155 -7.93 19.32 -1.10
N GLY A 156 -6.97 20.17 -0.75
CA GLY A 156 -7.24 21.51 -0.25
C GLY A 156 -7.99 21.53 1.08
N ILE A 157 -7.89 20.45 1.88
CA ILE A 157 -8.60 20.27 3.16
C ILE A 157 -7.59 20.43 4.31
N PRO A 158 -7.91 21.20 5.37
CA PRO A 158 -7.04 21.33 6.53
C PRO A 158 -6.65 19.97 7.14
N GLU A 159 -5.39 19.82 7.56
CA GLU A 159 -4.89 18.59 8.18
C GLU A 159 -5.74 18.11 9.37
N SER A 160 -6.25 19.04 10.19
CA SER A 160 -7.12 18.75 11.33
C SER A 160 -8.41 18.05 10.91
N ASN A 161 -8.98 18.47 9.77
CA ASN A 161 -10.19 17.87 9.21
C ASN A 161 -9.89 16.44 8.68
N ILE A 162 -8.78 16.25 7.98
CA ILE A 162 -8.33 14.94 7.51
C ILE A 162 -8.11 13.99 8.68
N LYS A 163 -7.39 14.45 9.74
CA LYS A 163 -7.20 13.67 10.97
C LYS A 163 -8.52 13.22 11.58
N THR A 164 -9.48 14.14 11.67
CA THR A 164 -10.80 13.87 12.22
C THR A 164 -11.59 12.85 11.37
N GLN A 165 -11.57 13.00 10.06
CA GLN A 165 -12.24 12.06 9.15
C GLN A 165 -11.63 10.66 9.23
N LEU A 166 -10.32 10.54 9.20
CA LEU A 166 -9.61 9.28 9.35
C LEU A 166 -9.88 8.63 10.71
N TYR A 167 -9.87 9.41 11.80
CA TYR A 167 -10.21 8.92 13.12
C TYR A 167 -11.61 8.33 13.17
N ARG A 168 -12.62 9.07 12.68
CA ARG A 168 -14.01 8.59 12.64
C ARG A 168 -14.17 7.33 11.79
N THR A 169 -13.44 7.23 10.69
CA THR A 169 -13.48 6.04 9.82
C THR A 169 -12.84 4.83 10.52
N ARG A 170 -11.72 5.01 11.23
CA ARG A 170 -11.11 3.93 12.04
C ARG A 170 -12.04 3.45 13.15
N GLU A 171 -12.68 4.36 13.86
CA GLU A 171 -13.64 3.99 14.91
C GLU A 171 -14.84 3.22 14.35
N SER A 172 -15.32 3.61 13.16
CA SER A 172 -16.37 2.87 12.46
C SER A 172 -15.90 1.48 12.04
N LEU A 173 -14.68 1.37 11.52
CA LEU A 173 -14.07 0.08 11.15
C LEU A 173 -13.93 -0.83 12.38
N LYS A 174 -13.40 -0.31 13.48
CA LYS A 174 -13.25 -1.06 14.74
C LYS A 174 -14.59 -1.63 15.23
N LYS A 175 -15.65 -0.83 15.19
CA LYS A 175 -17.00 -1.28 15.56
C LYS A 175 -17.53 -2.34 14.60
N TYR A 176 -17.29 -2.16 13.32
CA TYR A 176 -17.70 -3.09 12.28
C TYR A 176 -17.00 -4.44 12.44
N LEU A 177 -15.67 -4.46 12.58
CA LEU A 177 -14.88 -5.69 12.78
C LEU A 177 -15.31 -6.43 14.05
N LYS A 178 -15.59 -5.70 15.14
CA LYS A 178 -16.11 -6.32 16.37
C LYS A 178 -17.48 -6.98 16.15
N LYS A 179 -18.34 -6.38 15.33
CA LYS A 179 -19.66 -6.95 14.98
C LYS A 179 -19.51 -8.22 14.14
N GLU A 180 -18.55 -8.25 13.24
CA GLU A 180 -18.27 -9.40 12.36
C GLU A 180 -17.43 -10.50 13.07
N GLY A 181 -17.17 -10.36 14.38
CA GLY A 181 -16.47 -11.37 15.16
C GLY A 181 -14.94 -11.31 15.04
N VAL A 182 -14.40 -10.27 14.39
CA VAL A 182 -12.96 -10.03 14.29
C VAL A 182 -12.49 -9.26 15.51
N TYR A 183 -11.75 -9.91 16.41
CA TYR A 183 -11.23 -9.31 17.63
C TYR A 183 -9.76 -8.92 17.47
N TYR A 184 -9.47 -7.65 17.77
CA TYR A 184 -8.12 -7.15 18.00
C TYR A 184 -8.00 -6.75 19.47
N GLU A 185 -7.06 -7.34 20.18
CA GLU A 185 -6.61 -6.82 21.47
C GLU A 185 -5.54 -5.75 21.30
#